data_7e6dd12891fd057ea7b06345e22573da
#
_entry.id   7e6dd12891fd057ea7b06345e22573da
#
_cell.length_a   1.000
_cell.length_b   1.000
_cell.length_c   1.000
_cell.angle_alpha   90.00
_cell.angle_beta   90.00
_cell.angle_gamma   90.00
#
_symmetry.space_group_name_H-M   'P 1'
#
loop_
_entity.id
_entity.type
_entity.pdbx_description
1 polymer ?
#
loop_
_entity_poly.entity_id
_entity_poly.type
_entity_poly.pdbx_seq_one_letter_code
_entity_poly.pdbx_strand_id
1 'polypeptide(L)'
;MPTAEEVLEQAETDLLALDFDEEASGGLNRRQFMYFSLVSAAASTFGVAAAAAAQAAIAGAPLAQAQPLPFPLGNGESPAVQFQPYPGGTGALMERLAKERGRSAFDRAVFSVEKWNGAVPTSPDDIALLPAHRLSALIKARRITSLQLTEIYLTRLKRLNPILLCAVTIMDSQARAEAMAADAEIGAGKYRGPLHGLPYGVKDLFSTKGVPTTWGAKDFENRIIDEDAEVVVRLREAGAVLMAKLSTGLFAQNDQWFRGRTNNPWNLVQGSSGSSAGPASATVASCVAFSIGTETQGSIVSPAIRCGVSALRPTFGRVSRHGGMVLAWSHDRVGPICRTVEDCAMVFNVIHGVDEKDPSTVMAPFQFNRNVKLSTLRVGVDPNAPKELVDKLRELGVQPKDVGARPTVPGMGAGLGIEGAAAFDEYVQRKAKEVGLDLNALPQPVAPGAAPGAAPGAAPAPSSSANGVPANPMAPADWNPRFVNGRTVRAIDYVQIQRRRYVLIAKWAEYMKDLDMFIGNPQSDVGPNAQTGHPCVVVPYKFDVPRQQGAGGGTAAAANAPPPLDLAAQPICAVIVGNLFNDDKILSAAHQFQVHTDVHVRHPVL
;
A
#
# COMPACT_ATOMS: atom_id res chain seq x y z
N MET A 1 28.58 5.19 -46.00
CA MET A 1 28.58 4.73 -44.64
C MET A 1 27.95 3.35 -44.67
N PRO A 2 28.56 2.35 -44.04
CA PRO A 2 27.96 1.02 -44.02
C PRO A 2 26.60 1.06 -43.32
N THR A 3 25.70 0.21 -43.75
CA THR A 3 24.37 0.06 -43.13
C THR A 3 24.49 -0.64 -41.74
N ALA A 4 23.48 -0.51 -40.90
CA ALA A 4 23.47 -1.14 -39.60
C ALA A 4 23.59 -2.68 -39.69
N GLU A 5 23.11 -3.27 -40.79
CA GLU A 5 23.21 -4.70 -41.08
C GLU A 5 24.65 -5.12 -41.44
N GLU A 6 25.34 -4.35 -42.26
CA GLU A 6 26.74 -4.59 -42.60
C GLU A 6 27.69 -4.47 -41.42
N VAL A 7 27.39 -3.57 -40.47
CA VAL A 7 28.17 -3.43 -39.22
C VAL A 7 27.91 -4.60 -38.25
N LEU A 8 26.69 -5.13 -38.21
CA LEU A 8 26.35 -6.31 -37.41
C LEU A 8 27.00 -7.58 -37.96
N GLU A 9 26.96 -7.79 -39.28
CA GLU A 9 27.55 -8.95 -39.92
C GLU A 9 29.09 -8.95 -39.81
N GLN A 10 29.71 -7.78 -39.86
CA GLN A 10 31.15 -7.64 -39.60
C GLN A 10 31.49 -7.89 -38.13
N ALA A 11 30.68 -7.41 -37.18
CA ALA A 11 30.90 -7.64 -35.77
C ALA A 11 30.70 -9.10 -35.39
N GLU A 12 29.75 -9.83 -35.99
CA GLU A 12 29.58 -11.27 -35.80
C GLU A 12 30.77 -12.06 -36.37
N THR A 13 31.27 -11.66 -37.54
CA THR A 13 32.43 -12.28 -38.17
C THR A 13 33.70 -12.09 -37.34
N ASP A 14 33.91 -10.88 -36.82
CA ASP A 14 35.06 -10.55 -35.97
C ASP A 14 34.96 -11.27 -34.62
N LEU A 15 33.76 -11.53 -34.08
CA LEU A 15 33.52 -12.26 -32.83
C LEU A 15 33.83 -13.76 -33.00
N LEU A 16 33.48 -14.33 -34.15
CA LEU A 16 33.74 -15.76 -34.48
C LEU A 16 35.21 -16.05 -34.82
N ALA A 17 35.98 -15.00 -35.19
CA ALA A 17 37.41 -15.10 -35.54
C ALA A 17 38.34 -15.01 -34.29
N LEU A 18 37.80 -14.77 -33.10
CA LEU A 18 38.58 -14.74 -31.84
C LEU A 18 38.83 -16.15 -31.34
N ASP A 19 39.97 -16.71 -31.66
CA ASP A 19 40.45 -17.97 -31.13
C ASP A 19 40.89 -17.75 -29.68
N PHE A 20 40.25 -18.46 -28.74
CA PHE A 20 40.49 -18.30 -27.29
C PHE A 20 41.54 -19.33 -26.84
N ASP A 21 42.83 -19.05 -27.08
CA ASP A 21 43.89 -19.78 -26.44
C ASP A 21 44.12 -19.24 -25.01
N GLU A 22 44.03 -20.12 -24.01
CA GLU A 22 44.02 -19.81 -22.57
C GLU A 22 45.39 -19.38 -21.98
N GLU A 23 46.45 -19.21 -22.75
CA GLU A 23 47.82 -18.96 -22.26
C GLU A 23 48.50 -17.66 -22.66
N ALA A 24 47.81 -16.67 -23.23
CA ALA A 24 48.40 -15.36 -23.50
C ALA A 24 48.05 -14.33 -22.42
N SER A 25 49.05 -13.96 -21.63
CA SER A 25 49.02 -12.89 -20.61
C SER A 25 48.56 -11.55 -21.21
N GLY A 26 47.29 -11.20 -21.10
CA GLY A 26 46.69 -9.96 -21.56
C GLY A 26 45.21 -10.06 -21.95
N GLY A 27 44.61 -11.23 -21.86
CA GLY A 27 43.23 -11.47 -22.22
C GLY A 27 42.23 -10.88 -21.21
N LEU A 28 41.11 -10.39 -21.74
CA LEU A 28 39.97 -9.92 -20.94
C LEU A 28 39.49 -11.04 -20.01
N ASN A 29 39.45 -10.76 -18.72
CA ASN A 29 38.90 -11.74 -17.77
C ASN A 29 37.37 -11.85 -17.97
N ARG A 30 36.77 -12.95 -17.47
CA ARG A 30 35.34 -13.26 -17.60
C ARG A 30 34.41 -12.08 -17.21
N ARG A 31 34.86 -11.20 -16.31
CA ARG A 31 34.17 -9.99 -15.90
C ARG A 31 34.21 -8.90 -16.95
N GLN A 32 35.36 -8.74 -17.62
CA GLN A 32 35.54 -7.79 -18.70
C GLN A 32 34.77 -8.24 -19.94
N PHE A 33 34.76 -9.55 -20.24
CA PHE A 33 33.96 -10.10 -21.33
C PHE A 33 32.45 -9.89 -21.09
N MET A 34 31.95 -10.17 -19.90
CA MET A 34 30.54 -9.89 -19.56
C MET A 34 30.22 -8.40 -19.65
N TYR A 35 31.13 -7.54 -19.23
CA TYR A 35 30.97 -6.09 -19.32
C TYR A 35 30.91 -5.61 -20.78
N PHE A 36 31.82 -6.08 -21.64
CA PHE A 36 31.82 -5.74 -23.06
C PHE A 36 30.62 -6.33 -23.82
N SER A 37 30.17 -7.53 -23.47
CA SER A 37 28.94 -8.12 -24.03
C SER A 37 27.70 -7.32 -23.65
N LEU A 38 27.62 -6.81 -22.42
CA LEU A 38 26.53 -5.96 -21.95
C LEU A 38 26.54 -4.58 -22.64
N VAL A 39 27.73 -4.01 -22.84
CA VAL A 39 27.90 -2.72 -23.55
C VAL A 39 27.56 -2.87 -25.02
N SER A 40 27.94 -3.98 -25.66
CA SER A 40 27.61 -4.27 -27.06
C SER A 40 26.12 -4.54 -27.25
N ALA A 41 25.48 -5.28 -26.33
CA ALA A 41 24.03 -5.47 -26.34
C ALA A 41 23.26 -4.15 -26.12
N ALA A 42 23.76 -3.28 -25.25
CA ALA A 42 23.18 -1.96 -25.04
C ALA A 42 23.36 -1.05 -26.29
N ALA A 43 24.52 -1.11 -26.94
CA ALA A 43 24.77 -0.33 -28.16
C ALA A 43 23.88 -0.77 -29.34
N SER A 44 23.60 -2.07 -29.47
CA SER A 44 22.69 -2.59 -30.49
C SER A 44 21.22 -2.25 -30.23
N THR A 45 20.86 -2.07 -28.95
CA THR A 45 19.47 -1.79 -28.56
C THR A 45 19.17 -0.28 -28.48
N PHE A 46 20.16 0.55 -28.12
CA PHE A 46 19.97 1.98 -27.83
C PHE A 46 20.70 2.95 -28.78
N GLY A 47 21.40 2.44 -29.78
CA GLY A 47 22.06 3.22 -30.81
C GLY A 47 23.44 3.81 -30.43
N VAL A 48 24.14 4.33 -31.41
CA VAL A 48 25.56 4.77 -31.36
C VAL A 48 25.85 5.84 -30.29
N ALA A 49 24.85 6.64 -29.90
CA ALA A 49 25.01 7.67 -28.89
C ALA A 49 25.29 7.08 -27.47
N ALA A 50 24.74 5.90 -27.14
CA ALA A 50 24.98 5.23 -25.87
C ALA A 50 26.39 4.62 -25.79
N ALA A 51 26.94 4.15 -26.91
CA ALA A 51 28.32 3.64 -26.99
C ALA A 51 29.35 4.78 -26.82
N ALA A 52 29.09 5.97 -27.38
CA ALA A 52 29.94 7.14 -27.21
C ALA A 52 29.97 7.65 -25.75
N ALA A 53 28.84 7.61 -25.05
CA ALA A 53 28.74 7.98 -23.62
C ALA A 53 29.50 6.98 -22.72
N ALA A 54 29.46 5.69 -23.04
CA ALA A 54 30.21 4.66 -22.31
C ALA A 54 31.73 4.82 -22.52
N GLN A 55 32.19 5.14 -23.71
CA GLN A 55 33.61 5.41 -23.98
C GLN A 55 34.11 6.68 -23.29
N ALA A 56 33.29 7.74 -23.23
CA ALA A 56 33.64 8.97 -22.52
C ALA A 56 33.77 8.76 -21.00
N ALA A 57 32.94 7.92 -20.41
CA ALA A 57 33.02 7.56 -18.98
C ALA A 57 34.30 6.77 -18.63
N ILE A 58 34.79 5.93 -19.55
CA ILE A 58 36.06 5.17 -19.42
C ILE A 58 37.28 6.14 -19.50
N ALA A 59 37.18 7.20 -20.29
CA ALA A 59 38.25 8.16 -20.50
C ALA A 59 38.37 9.24 -19.40
N GLY A 60 37.54 9.17 -18.33
CA GLY A 60 37.54 10.17 -17.25
C GLY A 60 37.02 11.54 -17.66
N ALA A 61 36.37 11.66 -18.81
CA ALA A 61 35.71 12.90 -19.21
C ALA A 61 34.50 13.17 -18.30
N PRO A 62 34.20 14.45 -17.95
CA PRO A 62 32.99 14.77 -17.21
C PRO A 62 31.79 14.24 -18.02
N LEU A 63 30.95 13.44 -17.37
CA LEU A 63 29.72 12.94 -17.97
C LEU A 63 28.94 14.14 -18.52
N ALA A 64 28.76 14.19 -19.85
CA ALA A 64 27.85 15.14 -20.45
C ALA A 64 26.50 15.02 -19.73
N GLN A 65 25.93 16.16 -19.34
CA GLN A 65 24.61 16.18 -18.72
C GLN A 65 23.67 15.29 -19.53
N ALA A 66 23.07 14.29 -18.86
CA ALA A 66 22.15 13.38 -19.54
C ALA A 66 21.10 14.22 -20.27
N GLN A 67 21.04 14.12 -21.57
CA GLN A 67 19.98 14.75 -22.35
C GLN A 67 18.66 14.27 -21.80
N PRO A 68 17.66 15.13 -21.60
CA PRO A 68 16.35 14.68 -21.17
C PRO A 68 15.87 13.59 -22.12
N LEU A 69 15.42 12.49 -21.56
CA LEU A 69 14.88 11.38 -22.35
C LEU A 69 13.78 11.93 -23.28
N PRO A 70 13.76 11.56 -24.56
CA PRO A 70 12.81 12.11 -25.54
C PRO A 70 11.36 11.71 -25.25
N PHE A 71 11.13 10.79 -24.31
CA PHE A 71 9.82 10.31 -23.90
C PHE A 71 9.62 10.58 -22.41
N PRO A 72 8.68 11.46 -22.03
CA PRO A 72 8.39 11.72 -20.63
C PRO A 72 7.77 10.48 -19.97
N LEU A 73 8.32 10.08 -18.82
CA LEU A 73 7.74 9.05 -17.95
C LEU A 73 6.83 9.71 -16.92
N GLY A 74 5.56 9.30 -16.89
CA GLY A 74 4.60 9.75 -15.89
C GLY A 74 4.76 9.04 -14.53
N ASN A 75 3.68 8.99 -13.75
CA ASN A 75 3.63 8.26 -12.47
C ASN A 75 2.72 7.02 -12.55
N GLY A 76 2.39 6.52 -13.73
CA GLY A 76 1.44 5.42 -13.92
C GLY A 76 2.00 4.25 -14.72
N GLU A 77 3.18 4.38 -15.30
CA GLU A 77 3.76 3.36 -16.14
C GLU A 77 4.16 2.12 -15.35
N SER A 78 3.99 0.98 -15.97
CA SER A 78 4.45 -0.28 -15.40
C SER A 78 5.97 -0.32 -15.30
N PRO A 79 6.55 -0.76 -14.18
CA PRO A 79 7.99 -0.83 -14.02
C PRO A 79 8.60 -1.86 -14.97
N ALA A 80 9.74 -1.52 -15.56
CA ALA A 80 10.52 -2.46 -16.37
C ALA A 80 11.10 -3.61 -15.55
N VAL A 81 11.27 -3.42 -14.22
CA VAL A 81 11.79 -4.43 -13.31
C VAL A 81 10.66 -4.97 -12.45
N GLN A 82 10.28 -6.22 -12.66
CA GLN A 82 9.29 -6.89 -11.83
C GLN A 82 9.89 -7.34 -10.50
N PHE A 83 9.24 -6.98 -9.42
CA PHE A 83 9.57 -7.50 -8.11
C PHE A 83 8.92 -8.87 -7.88
N GLN A 84 9.72 -9.84 -7.47
CA GLN A 84 9.28 -11.20 -7.14
C GLN A 84 9.41 -11.43 -5.63
N PRO A 85 8.30 -11.39 -4.85
CA PRO A 85 8.38 -11.44 -3.39
C PRO A 85 8.62 -12.83 -2.80
N TYR A 86 8.91 -13.83 -3.61
CA TYR A 86 9.09 -15.23 -3.17
C TYR A 86 10.21 -15.93 -3.92
N PRO A 87 10.95 -16.83 -3.24
CA PRO A 87 11.98 -17.64 -3.87
C PRO A 87 11.38 -18.55 -4.97
N GLY A 88 12.09 -18.66 -6.09
CA GLY A 88 11.65 -19.47 -7.23
C GLY A 88 10.62 -18.82 -8.14
N GLY A 89 10.15 -17.61 -7.80
CA GLY A 89 9.23 -16.81 -8.60
C GLY A 89 7.76 -17.28 -8.53
N THR A 90 6.89 -16.52 -9.21
CA THR A 90 5.43 -16.69 -9.19
C THR A 90 4.98 -18.06 -9.66
N GLY A 91 5.55 -18.55 -10.77
CA GLY A 91 5.12 -19.82 -11.39
C GLY A 91 5.23 -21.00 -10.45
N ALA A 92 6.40 -21.21 -9.87
CA ALA A 92 6.63 -22.31 -8.93
C ALA A 92 5.71 -22.24 -7.69
N LEU A 93 5.46 -21.04 -7.17
CA LEU A 93 4.55 -20.85 -6.05
C LEU A 93 3.10 -21.14 -6.43
N MET A 94 2.63 -20.68 -7.61
CA MET A 94 1.28 -20.96 -8.08
C MET A 94 1.05 -22.45 -8.35
N GLU A 95 2.03 -23.16 -8.91
CA GLU A 95 1.96 -24.62 -9.08
C GLU A 95 1.87 -25.35 -7.74
N ARG A 96 2.68 -24.95 -6.74
CA ARG A 96 2.58 -25.49 -5.39
C ARG A 96 1.20 -25.27 -4.79
N LEU A 97 0.66 -24.06 -4.88
CA LEU A 97 -0.69 -23.74 -4.39
C LEU A 97 -1.77 -24.53 -5.12
N ALA A 98 -1.64 -24.73 -6.44
CA ALA A 98 -2.58 -25.53 -7.21
C ALA A 98 -2.53 -27.03 -6.80
N LYS A 99 -1.35 -27.53 -6.46
CA LYS A 99 -1.19 -28.90 -5.92
C LYS A 99 -1.78 -29.05 -4.52
N GLU A 100 -1.58 -28.05 -3.65
CA GLU A 100 -2.03 -28.08 -2.25
C GLU A 100 -3.55 -27.82 -2.12
N ARG A 101 -4.11 -26.91 -2.92
CA ARG A 101 -5.49 -26.40 -2.77
C ARG A 101 -6.44 -26.82 -3.88
N GLY A 102 -5.92 -27.43 -4.96
CA GLY A 102 -6.68 -27.75 -6.17
C GLY A 102 -6.81 -26.54 -7.12
N ARG A 103 -6.93 -26.81 -8.42
CA ARG A 103 -7.05 -25.75 -9.45
C ARG A 103 -8.35 -24.95 -9.32
N SER A 104 -9.46 -25.58 -8.90
CA SER A 104 -10.75 -24.89 -8.66
C SER A 104 -10.71 -23.84 -7.55
N ALA A 105 -9.70 -23.87 -6.67
CA ALA A 105 -9.52 -22.83 -5.65
C ALA A 105 -9.08 -21.48 -6.26
N PHE A 106 -8.63 -21.47 -7.53
CA PHE A 106 -8.26 -20.26 -8.25
C PHE A 106 -9.47 -19.56 -8.90
N ASP A 107 -10.60 -20.26 -9.02
CA ASP A 107 -11.82 -19.66 -9.52
C ASP A 107 -12.32 -18.62 -8.49
N ARG A 108 -12.88 -17.52 -8.98
CA ARG A 108 -13.46 -16.51 -8.09
C ARG A 108 -14.64 -17.09 -7.33
N ALA A 109 -14.55 -17.13 -6.03
CA ALA A 109 -15.62 -17.63 -5.18
C ALA A 109 -16.89 -16.75 -5.28
N VAL A 110 -18.05 -17.38 -5.25
CA VAL A 110 -19.32 -16.67 -5.09
C VAL A 110 -19.45 -16.28 -3.63
N PHE A 111 -19.29 -15.00 -3.34
CA PHE A 111 -19.47 -14.48 -1.99
C PHE A 111 -20.96 -14.29 -1.69
N SER A 112 -21.48 -14.95 -0.68
CA SER A 112 -22.85 -14.79 -0.21
C SER A 112 -22.88 -14.05 1.13
N VAL A 113 -23.89 -13.22 1.36
CA VAL A 113 -24.19 -12.65 2.66
C VAL A 113 -25.37 -13.36 3.31
N GLU A 114 -25.34 -13.46 4.63
CA GLU A 114 -26.46 -14.03 5.38
C GLU A 114 -27.74 -13.24 5.14
N LYS A 115 -28.87 -13.94 5.09
CA LYS A 115 -30.19 -13.30 4.96
C LYS A 115 -30.44 -12.37 6.16
N TRP A 116 -31.10 -11.26 5.89
CA TRP A 116 -31.56 -10.38 6.98
C TRP A 116 -32.71 -11.05 7.74
N ASN A 117 -32.52 -11.20 9.04
CA ASN A 117 -33.54 -11.69 9.96
C ASN A 117 -33.76 -10.63 11.05
N GLY A 118 -34.99 -10.16 11.22
CA GLY A 118 -35.34 -9.20 12.26
C GLY A 118 -35.91 -7.89 11.70
N ALA A 119 -36.17 -6.94 12.62
CA ALA A 119 -36.62 -5.59 12.28
C ALA A 119 -35.48 -4.76 11.68
N VAL A 120 -35.79 -3.93 10.70
CA VAL A 120 -34.84 -2.94 10.15
C VAL A 120 -34.72 -1.81 11.17
N PRO A 121 -33.51 -1.33 11.50
CA PRO A 121 -33.37 -0.13 12.32
C PRO A 121 -34.11 1.06 11.71
N THR A 122 -34.71 1.89 12.53
CA THR A 122 -35.50 3.04 12.06
C THR A 122 -34.69 4.33 12.03
N SER A 123 -33.67 4.42 12.89
CA SER A 123 -32.77 5.57 12.92
C SER A 123 -31.78 5.53 11.74
N PRO A 124 -31.59 6.62 10.98
CA PRO A 124 -30.57 6.72 9.96
C PRO A 124 -29.15 6.44 10.50
N ASP A 125 -28.84 6.88 11.71
CA ASP A 125 -27.53 6.62 12.32
C ASP A 125 -27.36 5.13 12.64
N ASP A 126 -28.39 4.44 13.18
CA ASP A 126 -28.30 2.99 13.44
C ASP A 126 -28.13 2.17 12.15
N ILE A 127 -28.76 2.61 11.04
CA ILE A 127 -28.56 2.00 9.73
C ILE A 127 -27.11 2.23 9.27
N ALA A 128 -26.59 3.46 9.38
CA ALA A 128 -25.21 3.76 8.98
C ALA A 128 -24.16 2.97 9.80
N LEU A 129 -24.48 2.60 11.03
CA LEU A 129 -23.62 1.83 11.92
C LEU A 129 -23.63 0.33 11.61
N LEU A 130 -24.52 -0.19 10.77
CA LEU A 130 -24.49 -1.60 10.36
C LEU A 130 -23.24 -1.92 9.53
N PRO A 131 -22.63 -3.12 9.71
CA PRO A 131 -21.56 -3.60 8.82
C PRO A 131 -22.01 -3.70 7.36
N ALA A 132 -21.08 -3.57 6.41
CA ALA A 132 -21.41 -3.57 4.99
C ALA A 132 -22.12 -4.86 4.51
N HIS A 133 -21.74 -6.03 5.02
CA HIS A 133 -22.43 -7.29 4.71
C HIS A 133 -23.90 -7.30 5.19
N ARG A 134 -24.20 -6.63 6.32
CA ARG A 134 -25.57 -6.51 6.82
C ARG A 134 -26.39 -5.52 5.99
N LEU A 135 -25.78 -4.40 5.57
CA LEU A 135 -26.38 -3.45 4.63
C LEU A 135 -26.68 -4.11 3.28
N SER A 136 -25.75 -4.93 2.79
CA SER A 136 -25.95 -5.74 1.58
C SER A 136 -27.17 -6.68 1.70
N ALA A 137 -27.34 -7.31 2.87
CA ALA A 137 -28.50 -8.16 3.12
C ALA A 137 -29.83 -7.39 3.10
N LEU A 138 -29.85 -6.15 3.62
CA LEU A 138 -31.03 -5.27 3.56
C LEU A 138 -31.37 -4.85 2.13
N ILE A 139 -30.36 -4.45 1.32
CA ILE A 139 -30.56 -4.10 -0.09
C ILE A 139 -31.06 -5.31 -0.89
N LYS A 140 -30.41 -6.46 -0.74
CA LYS A 140 -30.82 -7.71 -1.40
C LYS A 140 -32.25 -8.10 -1.06
N ALA A 141 -32.66 -7.91 0.19
CA ALA A 141 -34.03 -8.16 0.66
C ALA A 141 -35.02 -7.02 0.32
N ARG A 142 -34.57 -5.96 -0.36
CA ARG A 142 -35.36 -4.76 -0.70
C ARG A 142 -36.00 -4.10 0.53
N ARG A 143 -35.33 -4.17 1.69
CA ARG A 143 -35.79 -3.55 2.94
C ARG A 143 -35.31 -2.11 3.06
N ILE A 144 -34.28 -1.74 2.32
CA ILE A 144 -33.78 -0.39 2.08
C ILE A 144 -33.34 -0.28 0.63
N THR A 145 -33.49 0.88 0.01
CA THR A 145 -32.97 1.14 -1.33
C THR A 145 -31.54 1.64 -1.28
N SER A 146 -30.80 1.47 -2.38
CA SER A 146 -29.45 2.03 -2.54
C SER A 146 -29.45 3.55 -2.38
N LEU A 147 -30.47 4.22 -2.97
CA LEU A 147 -30.61 5.67 -2.86
C LEU A 147 -30.84 6.11 -1.40
N GLN A 148 -31.76 5.46 -0.67
CA GLN A 148 -31.98 5.73 0.76
C GLN A 148 -30.70 5.58 1.56
N LEU A 149 -29.96 4.50 1.35
CA LEU A 149 -28.70 4.25 2.04
C LEU A 149 -27.64 5.30 1.68
N THR A 150 -27.53 5.67 0.40
CA THR A 150 -26.60 6.70 -0.08
C THR A 150 -26.91 8.05 0.54
N GLU A 151 -28.19 8.45 0.67
CA GLU A 151 -28.59 9.70 1.33
C GLU A 151 -28.21 9.73 2.81
N ILE A 152 -28.37 8.62 3.51
CA ILE A 152 -27.95 8.49 4.92
C ILE A 152 -26.45 8.75 5.05
N TYR A 153 -25.63 8.11 4.21
CA TYR A 153 -24.19 8.28 4.24
C TYR A 153 -23.72 9.66 3.76
N LEU A 154 -24.32 10.21 2.71
CA LEU A 154 -24.00 11.57 2.25
C LEU A 154 -24.31 12.62 3.33
N THR A 155 -25.45 12.50 3.99
CA THR A 155 -25.84 13.40 5.10
C THR A 155 -24.82 13.31 6.24
N ARG A 156 -24.46 12.09 6.63
CA ARG A 156 -23.50 11.86 7.71
C ARG A 156 -22.09 12.33 7.34
N LEU A 157 -21.63 12.04 6.13
CA LEU A 157 -20.33 12.49 5.64
C LEU A 157 -20.23 14.02 5.61
N LYS A 158 -21.24 14.71 5.10
CA LYS A 158 -21.28 16.18 5.07
C LYS A 158 -21.29 16.80 6.47
N ARG A 159 -22.02 16.20 7.41
CA ARG A 159 -22.05 16.64 8.80
C ARG A 159 -20.70 16.50 9.50
N LEU A 160 -20.01 15.39 9.27
CA LEU A 160 -18.79 15.05 10.00
C LEU A 160 -17.49 15.49 9.29
N ASN A 161 -17.50 15.68 7.97
CA ASN A 161 -16.28 16.05 7.24
C ASN A 161 -15.62 17.36 7.70
N PRO A 162 -16.35 18.43 8.10
CA PRO A 162 -15.71 19.63 8.64
C PRO A 162 -14.88 19.38 9.91
N ILE A 163 -15.21 18.35 10.68
CA ILE A 163 -14.52 17.96 11.92
C ILE A 163 -13.41 16.96 11.63
N LEU A 164 -13.67 15.98 10.76
CA LEU A 164 -12.76 14.86 10.49
C LEU A 164 -11.75 15.16 9.38
N LEU A 165 -12.06 16.05 8.46
CA LEU A 165 -11.28 16.32 7.23
C LEU A 165 -10.92 15.01 6.48
N CYS A 166 -11.89 14.09 6.41
CA CYS A 166 -11.70 12.76 5.85
C CYS A 166 -12.02 12.65 4.35
N ALA A 167 -12.70 13.62 3.76
CA ALA A 167 -13.04 13.65 2.34
C ALA A 167 -12.52 14.90 1.65
N VAL A 168 -11.88 14.71 0.51
CA VAL A 168 -11.41 15.78 -0.39
C VAL A 168 -12.54 16.26 -1.29
N THR A 169 -13.27 15.31 -1.89
CA THR A 169 -14.39 15.57 -2.80
C THR A 169 -15.56 14.65 -2.44
N ILE A 170 -16.74 15.23 -2.23
CA ILE A 170 -18.00 14.50 -2.04
C ILE A 170 -18.75 14.54 -3.37
N MET A 171 -19.10 13.36 -3.89
CA MET A 171 -19.59 13.16 -5.26
C MET A 171 -21.13 13.03 -5.26
N ASP A 172 -21.83 14.00 -4.70
CA ASP A 172 -23.27 13.97 -4.45
C ASP A 172 -24.13 13.52 -5.63
N SER A 173 -24.01 14.23 -6.76
CA SER A 173 -24.86 13.98 -7.93
C SER A 173 -24.57 12.62 -8.57
N GLN A 174 -23.29 12.27 -8.65
CA GLN A 174 -22.87 10.98 -9.20
C GLN A 174 -23.32 9.82 -8.29
N ALA A 175 -23.12 9.94 -6.99
CA ALA A 175 -23.52 8.90 -6.03
C ALA A 175 -25.03 8.64 -6.09
N ARG A 176 -25.86 9.69 -6.19
CA ARG A 176 -27.31 9.52 -6.36
C ARG A 176 -27.67 8.85 -7.68
N ALA A 177 -27.02 9.25 -8.77
CA ALA A 177 -27.27 8.65 -10.09
C ALA A 177 -26.89 7.14 -10.10
N GLU A 178 -25.73 6.78 -9.55
CA GLU A 178 -25.30 5.40 -9.43
C GLU A 178 -26.24 4.58 -8.51
N ALA A 179 -26.69 5.16 -7.39
CA ALA A 179 -27.63 4.52 -6.47
C ALA A 179 -29.01 4.27 -7.10
N MET A 180 -29.55 5.27 -7.83
CA MET A 180 -30.80 5.09 -8.58
C MET A 180 -30.68 4.02 -9.66
N ALA A 181 -29.54 3.94 -10.37
CA ALA A 181 -29.29 2.92 -11.34
C ALA A 181 -29.22 1.52 -10.69
N ALA A 182 -28.56 1.39 -9.53
CA ALA A 182 -28.53 0.16 -8.75
C ALA A 182 -29.95 -0.28 -8.31
N ASP A 183 -30.77 0.65 -7.81
CA ASP A 183 -32.15 0.36 -7.42
C ASP A 183 -33.00 -0.11 -8.60
N ALA A 184 -32.85 0.51 -9.78
CA ALA A 184 -33.54 0.09 -10.99
C ALA A 184 -33.14 -1.33 -11.42
N GLU A 185 -31.86 -1.67 -11.39
CA GLU A 185 -31.37 -3.01 -11.71
C GLU A 185 -31.88 -4.07 -10.72
N ILE A 186 -31.76 -3.79 -9.42
CA ILE A 186 -32.23 -4.69 -8.35
C ILE A 186 -33.75 -4.86 -8.43
N GLY A 187 -34.48 -3.76 -8.73
CA GLY A 187 -35.94 -3.78 -8.99
C GLY A 187 -36.32 -4.70 -10.12
N ALA A 188 -35.54 -4.71 -11.21
CA ALA A 188 -35.70 -5.57 -12.37
C ALA A 188 -35.19 -7.01 -12.14
N GLY A 189 -34.74 -7.37 -10.96
CA GLY A 189 -34.23 -8.70 -10.63
C GLY A 189 -32.74 -8.92 -10.97
N LYS A 190 -32.04 -7.93 -11.47
CA LYS A 190 -30.62 -7.99 -11.81
C LYS A 190 -29.77 -7.59 -10.60
N TYR A 191 -29.44 -8.58 -9.77
CA TYR A 191 -28.57 -8.38 -8.60
C TYR A 191 -27.14 -8.82 -8.93
N ARG A 192 -26.18 -7.87 -8.94
CA ARG A 192 -24.80 -8.11 -9.36
C ARG A 192 -23.95 -8.80 -8.29
N GLY A 193 -24.36 -8.75 -7.03
CA GLY A 193 -23.62 -9.37 -5.92
C GLY A 193 -23.63 -8.53 -4.65
N PRO A 194 -22.83 -8.92 -3.63
CA PRO A 194 -22.91 -8.33 -2.29
C PRO A 194 -22.58 -6.86 -2.20
N LEU A 195 -21.84 -6.29 -3.14
CA LEU A 195 -21.52 -4.86 -3.16
C LEU A 195 -22.54 -4.00 -3.91
N HIS A 196 -23.53 -4.61 -4.57
CA HIS A 196 -24.50 -3.89 -5.39
C HIS A 196 -25.33 -2.92 -4.54
N GLY A 197 -25.22 -1.63 -4.88
CA GLY A 197 -25.90 -0.53 -4.20
C GLY A 197 -25.23 -0.06 -2.90
N LEU A 198 -24.07 -0.58 -2.51
CA LEU A 198 -23.37 -0.13 -1.32
C LEU A 198 -22.53 1.13 -1.58
N PRO A 199 -22.71 2.22 -0.80
CA PRO A 199 -21.92 3.44 -0.92
C PRO A 199 -20.54 3.28 -0.30
N TYR A 200 -19.49 3.67 -1.07
CA TYR A 200 -18.09 3.58 -0.64
C TYR A 200 -17.30 4.84 -0.94
N GLY A 201 -16.11 4.91 -0.35
CA GLY A 201 -15.13 5.95 -0.66
C GLY A 201 -13.80 5.36 -1.09
N VAL A 202 -13.10 6.07 -1.97
CA VAL A 202 -11.78 5.67 -2.46
C VAL A 202 -10.72 6.69 -2.05
N LYS A 203 -9.54 6.22 -1.61
CA LYS A 203 -8.42 7.10 -1.29
C LYS A 203 -8.07 7.99 -2.48
N ASP A 204 -7.80 9.26 -2.24
CA ASP A 204 -7.55 10.26 -3.27
C ASP A 204 -6.18 10.14 -3.96
N LEU A 205 -5.68 8.93 -4.05
CA LEU A 205 -4.57 8.51 -4.91
C LEU A 205 -5.04 7.85 -6.20
N PHE A 206 -6.29 7.35 -6.22
CA PHE A 206 -6.85 6.64 -7.37
C PHE A 206 -7.49 7.62 -8.33
N SER A 207 -7.15 7.53 -9.61
CA SER A 207 -7.83 8.25 -10.66
C SER A 207 -9.31 7.87 -10.70
N THR A 208 -10.14 8.90 -10.90
CA THR A 208 -11.59 8.76 -11.04
C THR A 208 -12.00 9.71 -12.14
N LYS A 209 -12.48 9.17 -13.25
CA LYS A 209 -12.78 9.94 -14.45
C LYS A 209 -13.74 11.08 -14.16
N GLY A 210 -13.36 12.29 -14.59
CA GLY A 210 -14.16 13.51 -14.40
C GLY A 210 -14.13 14.10 -12.99
N VAL A 211 -13.39 13.52 -12.06
CA VAL A 211 -13.28 14.00 -10.66
C VAL A 211 -11.83 14.34 -10.34
N PRO A 212 -11.56 15.45 -9.63
CA PRO A 212 -10.21 15.81 -9.23
C PRO A 212 -9.53 14.69 -8.44
N THR A 213 -8.26 14.44 -8.75
CA THR A 213 -7.39 13.49 -8.03
C THR A 213 -6.14 14.23 -7.57
N THR A 214 -6.06 14.52 -6.26
CA THR A 214 -5.15 15.55 -5.73
C THR A 214 -3.86 14.99 -5.14
N TRP A 215 -3.81 13.70 -4.80
CA TRP A 215 -2.71 13.08 -4.06
C TRP A 215 -2.35 13.80 -2.75
N GLY A 216 -3.32 14.54 -2.18
CA GLY A 216 -3.14 15.34 -0.98
C GLY A 216 -2.35 16.63 -1.17
N ALA A 217 -1.98 16.98 -2.41
CA ALA A 217 -1.15 18.12 -2.77
C ALA A 217 -1.98 19.27 -3.35
N LYS A 218 -1.69 20.49 -2.91
CA LYS A 218 -2.36 21.73 -3.40
C LYS A 218 -2.14 21.93 -4.89
N ASP A 219 -0.97 21.59 -5.41
CA ASP A 219 -0.62 21.68 -6.83
C ASP A 219 -1.57 20.90 -7.73
N PHE A 220 -2.21 19.87 -7.20
CA PHE A 220 -3.10 18.98 -7.93
C PHE A 220 -4.58 19.12 -7.54
N GLU A 221 -4.95 20.16 -6.77
CA GLU A 221 -6.31 20.34 -6.27
C GLU A 221 -7.39 20.23 -7.35
N ASN A 222 -7.11 20.72 -8.56
CA ASN A 222 -8.05 20.75 -9.68
C ASN A 222 -7.65 19.78 -10.83
N ARG A 223 -6.70 18.88 -10.60
CA ARG A 223 -6.21 17.98 -11.64
C ARG A 223 -7.21 16.88 -11.93
N ILE A 224 -7.71 16.84 -13.17
CA ILE A 224 -8.54 15.74 -13.69
C ILE A 224 -7.62 14.75 -14.43
N ILE A 225 -7.76 13.46 -14.10
CA ILE A 225 -7.17 12.34 -14.86
C ILE A 225 -8.34 11.67 -15.59
N ASP A 226 -8.29 11.58 -16.92
CA ASP A 226 -9.41 11.12 -17.75
C ASP A 226 -9.49 9.58 -17.84
N GLU A 227 -9.29 8.92 -16.70
CA GLU A 227 -9.45 7.48 -16.57
C GLU A 227 -9.93 7.10 -15.16
N ASP A 228 -10.51 5.91 -15.03
CA ASP A 228 -10.78 5.28 -13.74
C ASP A 228 -9.67 4.30 -13.40
N ALA A 229 -9.23 4.30 -12.16
CA ALA A 229 -8.36 3.25 -11.64
C ALA A 229 -9.07 1.88 -11.68
N GLU A 230 -8.34 0.80 -11.93
CA GLU A 230 -8.91 -0.54 -12.08
C GLU A 230 -9.78 -0.96 -10.88
N VAL A 231 -9.38 -0.60 -9.66
CA VAL A 231 -10.19 -0.88 -8.46
C VAL A 231 -11.55 -0.15 -8.49
N VAL A 232 -11.61 1.05 -9.08
CA VAL A 232 -12.86 1.80 -9.27
C VAL A 232 -13.72 1.12 -10.33
N VAL A 233 -13.12 0.67 -11.44
CA VAL A 233 -13.80 -0.07 -12.50
C VAL A 233 -14.44 -1.34 -11.94
N ARG A 234 -13.70 -2.18 -11.22
CA ARG A 234 -14.22 -3.44 -10.65
C ARG A 234 -15.35 -3.22 -9.64
N LEU A 235 -15.23 -2.19 -8.81
CA LEU A 235 -16.28 -1.86 -7.85
C LEU A 235 -17.54 -1.33 -8.54
N ARG A 236 -17.40 -0.52 -9.61
CA ARG A 236 -18.52 -0.07 -10.43
C ARG A 236 -19.21 -1.25 -11.15
N GLU A 237 -18.44 -2.18 -11.70
CA GLU A 237 -18.97 -3.41 -12.31
C GLU A 237 -19.75 -4.27 -11.32
N ALA A 238 -19.32 -4.30 -10.06
CA ALA A 238 -20.06 -4.93 -8.96
C ALA A 238 -21.29 -4.14 -8.51
N GLY A 239 -21.51 -2.93 -9.04
CA GLY A 239 -22.64 -2.07 -8.72
C GLY A 239 -22.48 -1.28 -7.43
N ALA A 240 -21.28 -1.17 -6.86
CA ALA A 240 -21.02 -0.30 -5.71
C ALA A 240 -21.10 1.17 -6.11
N VAL A 241 -21.54 2.03 -5.17
CA VAL A 241 -21.80 3.46 -5.39
C VAL A 241 -20.62 4.28 -4.87
N LEU A 242 -19.87 4.92 -5.78
CA LEU A 242 -18.75 5.78 -5.40
C LEU A 242 -19.25 7.15 -4.93
N MET A 243 -19.10 7.45 -3.65
CA MET A 243 -19.63 8.68 -3.08
C MET A 243 -18.58 9.71 -2.66
N ALA A 244 -17.31 9.33 -2.53
CA ALA A 244 -16.28 10.27 -2.11
C ALA A 244 -14.86 9.86 -2.51
N LYS A 245 -14.03 10.88 -2.81
CA LYS A 245 -12.57 10.81 -2.78
C LYS A 245 -12.14 11.12 -1.35
N LEU A 246 -11.55 10.15 -0.67
CA LEU A 246 -11.16 10.25 0.73
C LEU A 246 -9.72 10.75 0.87
N SER A 247 -9.47 11.59 1.89
CA SER A 247 -8.18 12.24 2.07
C SER A 247 -7.01 11.26 2.20
N THR A 248 -5.89 11.67 1.68
CA THR A 248 -4.59 11.03 1.84
C THR A 248 -3.60 12.03 2.38
N GLY A 249 -2.67 11.62 3.22
CA GLY A 249 -1.55 12.49 3.51
C GLY A 249 -0.76 12.83 2.24
N LEU A 250 -0.12 13.99 2.26
CA LEU A 250 0.63 14.56 1.13
C LEU A 250 1.53 13.50 0.47
N PHE A 251 1.30 13.23 -0.81
CA PHE A 251 2.03 12.19 -1.58
C PHE A 251 2.17 10.87 -0.81
N ALA A 252 1.07 10.37 -0.29
CA ALA A 252 1.01 9.13 0.49
C ALA A 252 1.86 9.13 1.78
N GLN A 253 1.97 10.26 2.49
CA GLN A 253 2.67 10.36 3.78
C GLN A 253 1.78 10.91 4.90
N ASN A 254 1.73 10.22 6.04
CA ASN A 254 0.98 10.64 7.22
C ASN A 254 -0.50 11.01 6.93
N ASP A 255 -1.06 11.90 7.72
CA ASP A 255 -2.47 12.34 7.68
C ASP A 255 -2.65 13.83 7.37
N GLN A 256 -1.54 14.54 7.08
CA GLN A 256 -1.55 15.95 6.69
C GLN A 256 -1.69 16.09 5.18
N TRP A 257 -2.60 16.95 4.73
CA TRP A 257 -2.84 17.27 3.33
C TRP A 257 -3.17 18.75 3.16
N PHE A 258 -3.33 19.25 1.96
CA PHE A 258 -3.39 20.70 1.71
C PHE A 258 -4.56 21.46 2.38
N ARG A 259 -5.59 20.77 2.90
CA ARG A 259 -6.66 21.39 3.68
C ARG A 259 -6.54 21.14 5.19
N GLY A 260 -5.51 20.47 5.65
CA GLY A 260 -5.27 20.23 7.07
C GLY A 260 -5.02 18.76 7.40
N ARG A 261 -5.24 18.40 8.66
CA ARG A 261 -5.02 17.04 9.18
C ARG A 261 -6.34 16.27 9.22
N THR A 262 -6.31 15.03 8.74
CA THR A 262 -7.42 14.10 8.98
C THR A 262 -7.41 13.61 10.42
N ASN A 263 -8.52 13.72 11.12
CA ASN A 263 -8.62 13.45 12.54
C ASN A 263 -9.07 12.02 12.84
N ASN A 264 -8.63 11.50 14.00
CA ASN A 264 -9.11 10.25 14.55
C ASN A 264 -10.51 10.44 15.17
N PRO A 265 -11.55 9.72 14.72
CA PRO A 265 -12.91 9.88 15.23
C PRO A 265 -13.08 9.54 16.73
N TRP A 266 -12.21 8.72 17.30
CA TRP A 266 -12.23 8.40 18.73
C TRP A 266 -11.63 9.52 19.59
N ASN A 267 -10.73 10.31 19.01
CA ASN A 267 -10.07 11.40 19.70
C ASN A 267 -9.64 12.48 18.68
N LEU A 268 -10.41 13.53 18.56
CA LEU A 268 -10.19 14.59 17.56
C LEU A 268 -8.90 15.39 17.78
N VAL A 269 -8.28 15.30 18.97
CA VAL A 269 -6.96 15.90 19.23
C VAL A 269 -5.85 15.14 18.50
N GLN A 270 -6.09 13.87 18.16
CA GLN A 270 -5.15 13.04 17.43
C GLN A 270 -5.48 13.02 15.93
N GLY A 271 -4.44 12.90 15.10
CA GLY A 271 -4.59 12.56 13.70
C GLY A 271 -4.93 11.07 13.52
N SER A 272 -5.53 10.76 12.37
CA SER A 272 -5.90 9.39 11.99
C SER A 272 -4.71 8.49 11.71
N SER A 273 -3.48 9.01 11.68
CA SER A 273 -2.35 8.37 11.00
C SER A 273 -2.64 8.22 9.50
N GLY A 274 -1.71 7.62 8.74
CA GLY A 274 -1.88 7.55 7.28
C GLY A 274 -0.88 6.60 6.60
N SER A 275 -0.88 6.66 5.29
CA SER A 275 -1.48 7.70 4.43
C SER A 275 -2.93 7.44 3.99
N SER A 276 -3.53 6.27 4.25
CA SER A 276 -4.98 6.07 4.04
C SER A 276 -5.79 6.70 5.17
N ALA A 277 -5.54 7.99 5.40
CA ALA A 277 -6.07 8.79 6.51
C ALA A 277 -7.59 8.89 6.46
N GLY A 278 -8.12 9.42 5.37
CA GLY A 278 -9.56 9.52 5.12
C GLY A 278 -10.27 8.17 5.07
N PRO A 279 -9.74 7.15 4.38
CA PRO A 279 -10.32 5.82 4.39
C PRO A 279 -10.56 5.26 5.80
N ALA A 280 -9.57 5.30 6.69
CA ALA A 280 -9.74 4.79 8.05
C ALA A 280 -10.69 5.66 8.89
N SER A 281 -10.53 6.99 8.85
CA SER A 281 -11.37 7.93 9.59
C SER A 281 -12.83 7.87 9.15
N ALA A 282 -13.12 7.93 7.84
CA ALA A 282 -14.47 7.88 7.31
C ALA A 282 -15.16 6.53 7.60
N THR A 283 -14.43 5.42 7.52
CA THR A 283 -14.99 4.08 7.75
C THR A 283 -15.38 3.88 9.20
N VAL A 284 -14.50 4.21 10.17
CA VAL A 284 -14.85 4.04 11.59
C VAL A 284 -15.92 5.01 12.05
N ALA A 285 -15.97 6.23 11.48
CA ALA A 285 -17.05 7.20 11.72
C ALA A 285 -18.36 6.85 11.02
N SER A 286 -18.41 5.74 10.27
CA SER A 286 -19.58 5.33 9.47
C SER A 286 -20.04 6.42 8.48
N CYS A 287 -19.09 7.12 7.86
CA CYS A 287 -19.34 8.06 6.76
C CYS A 287 -19.39 7.38 5.40
N VAL A 288 -18.96 6.13 5.32
CA VAL A 288 -19.02 5.23 4.16
C VAL A 288 -19.26 3.80 4.66
N ALA A 289 -19.86 2.94 3.84
CA ALA A 289 -20.04 1.52 4.22
C ALA A 289 -18.71 0.77 4.26
N PHE A 290 -17.80 1.09 3.32
CA PHE A 290 -16.42 0.61 3.27
C PHE A 290 -15.55 1.60 2.49
N SER A 291 -14.24 1.43 2.55
CA SER A 291 -13.32 2.25 1.78
C SER A 291 -12.14 1.44 1.23
N ILE A 292 -11.48 2.02 0.23
CA ILE A 292 -10.26 1.47 -0.40
C ILE A 292 -9.07 2.35 -0.06
N GLY A 293 -8.02 1.73 0.47
CA GLY A 293 -6.74 2.36 0.77
C GLY A 293 -5.59 1.79 -0.04
N THR A 294 -4.41 2.41 0.11
CA THR A 294 -3.14 1.90 -0.42
C THR A 294 -2.11 1.79 0.67
N GLU A 295 -1.19 0.86 0.51
CA GLU A 295 -0.03 0.73 1.38
C GLU A 295 1.25 0.41 0.62
N THR A 296 2.25 1.22 0.87
CA THR A 296 3.64 0.93 0.54
C THR A 296 4.32 0.31 1.76
N GLN A 297 4.28 1.02 2.90
CA GLN A 297 4.85 0.58 4.17
C GLN A 297 4.04 1.17 5.35
N GLY A 298 2.93 0.52 5.70
CA GLY A 298 2.09 0.90 6.84
C GLY A 298 0.86 1.74 6.50
N SER A 299 0.66 2.18 5.27
CA SER A 299 -0.38 3.16 4.92
C SER A 299 -1.82 2.64 4.91
N ILE A 300 -2.07 1.34 5.08
CA ILE A 300 -3.36 0.73 5.45
C ILE A 300 -3.34 0.37 6.93
N VAL A 301 -2.27 -0.32 7.34
CA VAL A 301 -2.15 -0.91 8.69
C VAL A 301 -2.11 0.17 9.77
N SER A 302 -1.28 1.21 9.60
CA SER A 302 -1.11 2.25 10.63
C SER A 302 -2.38 3.07 10.90
N PRO A 303 -3.09 3.60 9.87
CA PRO A 303 -4.35 4.29 10.11
C PRO A 303 -5.47 3.36 10.58
N ALA A 304 -5.50 2.09 10.14
CA ALA A 304 -6.45 1.11 10.67
C ALA A 304 -6.25 0.84 12.16
N ILE A 305 -4.99 0.66 12.61
CA ILE A 305 -4.66 0.53 14.03
C ILE A 305 -5.03 1.80 14.81
N ARG A 306 -4.71 2.98 14.28
CA ARG A 306 -4.98 4.26 14.95
C ARG A 306 -6.47 4.54 15.10
N CYS A 307 -7.25 4.27 14.08
CA CYS A 307 -8.69 4.48 14.09
C CYS A 307 -9.49 3.29 14.64
N GLY A 308 -8.84 2.18 14.99
CA GLY A 308 -9.52 1.02 15.55
C GLY A 308 -10.48 0.34 14.58
N VAL A 309 -10.08 0.15 13.34
CA VAL A 309 -10.91 -0.40 12.25
C VAL A 309 -10.27 -1.63 11.63
N SER A 310 -11.08 -2.54 11.09
CA SER A 310 -10.57 -3.72 10.37
C SER A 310 -10.03 -3.33 9.00
N ALA A 311 -8.94 -3.94 8.58
CA ALA A 311 -8.38 -3.73 7.24
C ALA A 311 -7.59 -4.94 6.75
N LEU A 312 -7.55 -5.12 5.44
CA LEU A 312 -6.67 -6.10 4.80
C LEU A 312 -5.61 -5.36 3.99
N ARG A 313 -4.34 -5.62 4.28
CA ARG A 313 -3.24 -5.40 3.36
C ARG A 313 -2.98 -6.72 2.63
N PRO A 314 -3.35 -6.86 1.36
CA PRO A 314 -3.23 -8.15 0.66
C PRO A 314 -1.79 -8.55 0.40
N THR A 315 -1.58 -9.80 0.02
CA THR A 315 -0.34 -10.26 -0.61
C THR A 315 -0.01 -9.35 -1.80
N PHE A 316 1.27 -9.03 -1.99
CA PHE A 316 1.72 -8.27 -3.17
C PHE A 316 1.27 -8.95 -4.47
N GLY A 317 0.77 -8.15 -5.41
CA GLY A 317 0.26 -8.66 -6.69
C GLY A 317 -1.17 -9.23 -6.67
N ARG A 318 -1.91 -9.08 -5.56
CA ARG A 318 -3.31 -9.56 -5.51
C ARG A 318 -4.31 -8.61 -6.14
N VAL A 319 -4.08 -7.31 -6.06
CA VAL A 319 -4.98 -6.26 -6.55
C VAL A 319 -4.21 -5.33 -7.47
N SER A 320 -4.80 -5.00 -8.61
CA SER A 320 -4.23 -4.04 -9.56
C SER A 320 -4.04 -2.67 -8.92
N ARG A 321 -2.92 -2.04 -9.27
CA ARG A 321 -2.56 -0.66 -8.88
C ARG A 321 -2.75 0.31 -10.03
N HIS A 322 -3.21 -0.17 -11.20
CA HIS A 322 -3.42 0.68 -12.36
C HIS A 322 -4.36 1.85 -12.04
N GLY A 323 -3.98 3.05 -12.46
CA GLY A 323 -4.68 4.29 -12.14
C GLY A 323 -4.49 4.79 -10.70
N GLY A 324 -3.66 4.13 -9.90
CA GLY A 324 -3.24 4.59 -8.58
C GLY A 324 -1.91 5.35 -8.64
N MET A 325 -1.75 6.38 -7.80
CA MET A 325 -0.44 7.04 -7.61
C MET A 325 0.61 6.03 -7.15
N VAL A 326 1.71 5.96 -7.85
CA VAL A 326 2.86 5.14 -7.45
C VAL A 326 3.65 5.86 -6.37
N LEU A 327 4.03 5.14 -5.30
CA LEU A 327 5.06 5.54 -4.36
C LEU A 327 6.27 4.61 -4.45
N ALA A 328 6.04 3.30 -4.58
CA ALA A 328 7.09 2.33 -4.87
C ALA A 328 6.52 1.10 -5.59
N TRP A 329 6.89 0.89 -6.85
CA TRP A 329 6.38 -0.20 -7.68
C TRP A 329 6.54 -1.58 -7.04
N SER A 330 7.62 -1.79 -6.31
CA SER A 330 7.93 -3.07 -5.68
C SER A 330 7.27 -3.29 -4.31
N HIS A 331 6.48 -2.31 -3.81
CA HIS A 331 5.85 -2.37 -2.48
C HIS A 331 4.35 -2.09 -2.49
N ASP A 332 3.88 -1.20 -3.38
CA ASP A 332 2.52 -0.67 -3.34
C ASP A 332 1.47 -1.77 -3.46
N ARG A 333 0.46 -1.68 -2.62
CA ARG A 333 -0.69 -2.58 -2.55
C ARG A 333 -1.97 -1.80 -2.35
N VAL A 334 -3.06 -2.37 -2.83
CA VAL A 334 -4.42 -1.84 -2.71
C VAL A 334 -5.21 -2.78 -1.81
N GLY A 335 -5.95 -2.25 -0.83
CA GLY A 335 -6.73 -3.11 0.05
C GLY A 335 -7.92 -2.40 0.69
N PRO A 336 -8.92 -3.19 1.15
CA PRO A 336 -10.11 -2.69 1.81
C PRO A 336 -9.84 -2.28 3.26
N ILE A 337 -10.53 -1.22 3.68
CA ILE A 337 -10.66 -0.78 5.06
C ILE A 337 -12.15 -0.78 5.40
N CYS A 338 -12.53 -1.60 6.38
CA CYS A 338 -13.93 -1.90 6.70
C CYS A 338 -14.13 -1.97 8.21
N ARG A 339 -15.38 -2.00 8.67
CA ARG A 339 -15.65 -2.16 10.10
C ARG A 339 -15.50 -3.60 10.56
N THR A 340 -15.76 -4.57 9.68
CA THR A 340 -15.58 -5.99 10.01
C THR A 340 -14.62 -6.69 9.05
N VAL A 341 -14.05 -7.78 9.49
CA VAL A 341 -13.19 -8.65 8.67
C VAL A 341 -13.99 -9.32 7.55
N GLU A 342 -15.25 -9.65 7.80
CA GLU A 342 -16.14 -10.19 6.76
C GLU A 342 -16.38 -9.18 5.64
N ASP A 343 -16.55 -7.90 5.97
CA ASP A 343 -16.65 -6.84 4.96
C ASP A 343 -15.36 -6.73 4.14
N CYS A 344 -14.18 -6.85 4.79
CA CYS A 344 -12.89 -6.88 4.09
C CYS A 344 -12.82 -8.05 3.09
N ALA A 345 -13.27 -9.24 3.49
CA ALA A 345 -13.31 -10.41 2.62
C ALA A 345 -14.27 -10.22 1.44
N MET A 346 -15.45 -9.65 1.70
CA MET A 346 -16.47 -9.34 0.69
C MET A 346 -15.95 -8.37 -0.37
N VAL A 347 -15.32 -7.28 0.06
CA VAL A 347 -14.73 -6.29 -0.84
C VAL A 347 -13.53 -6.86 -1.61
N PHE A 348 -12.63 -7.54 -0.90
CA PHE A 348 -11.45 -8.14 -1.52
C PHE A 348 -11.82 -9.19 -2.58
N ASN A 349 -12.87 -9.96 -2.38
CA ASN A 349 -13.36 -10.92 -3.36
C ASN A 349 -13.70 -10.28 -4.72
N VAL A 350 -14.09 -9.02 -4.74
CA VAL A 350 -14.39 -8.28 -5.96
C VAL A 350 -13.13 -7.70 -6.61
N ILE A 351 -12.25 -7.10 -5.81
CA ILE A 351 -11.15 -6.28 -6.36
C ILE A 351 -9.89 -7.07 -6.72
N HIS A 352 -9.70 -8.33 -6.21
CA HIS A 352 -8.50 -9.11 -6.51
C HIS A 352 -8.52 -9.73 -7.92
N GLY A 353 -7.36 -10.14 -8.39
CA GLY A 353 -7.18 -10.88 -9.66
C GLY A 353 -6.33 -10.14 -10.68
N VAL A 354 -6.02 -10.83 -11.76
CA VAL A 354 -5.14 -10.34 -12.83
C VAL A 354 -5.72 -9.11 -13.52
N ASP A 355 -4.83 -8.21 -13.87
CA ASP A 355 -5.06 -7.05 -14.72
C ASP A 355 -3.86 -6.90 -15.66
N GLU A 356 -4.11 -6.89 -16.98
CA GLU A 356 -3.07 -6.75 -18.00
C GLU A 356 -2.33 -5.41 -17.93
N LYS A 357 -2.96 -4.38 -17.32
CA LYS A 357 -2.37 -3.06 -17.12
C LYS A 357 -1.44 -2.99 -15.90
N ASP A 358 -1.48 -3.97 -15.00
CA ASP A 358 -0.53 -4.11 -13.89
C ASP A 358 0.13 -5.50 -13.93
N PRO A 359 1.32 -5.62 -14.55
CA PRO A 359 2.01 -6.91 -14.74
C PRO A 359 2.45 -7.57 -13.44
N SER A 360 2.34 -6.89 -12.29
CA SER A 360 2.60 -7.51 -10.99
C SER A 360 1.46 -8.40 -10.51
N THR A 361 0.27 -8.30 -11.12
CA THR A 361 -0.92 -9.01 -10.66
C THR A 361 -0.88 -10.49 -11.01
N VAL A 362 -1.36 -11.32 -10.07
CA VAL A 362 -1.41 -12.77 -10.22
C VAL A 362 -2.77 -13.33 -9.83
N MET A 363 -3.21 -14.37 -10.53
CA MET A 363 -4.35 -15.16 -10.09
C MET A 363 -3.87 -16.13 -9.01
N ALA A 364 -4.50 -16.09 -7.85
CA ALA A 364 -4.22 -16.99 -6.73
C ALA A 364 -5.49 -17.30 -5.95
N PRO A 365 -5.54 -18.42 -5.21
CA PRO A 365 -6.72 -18.84 -4.47
C PRO A 365 -7.23 -17.78 -3.50
N PHE A 366 -8.57 -17.70 -3.39
CA PHE A 366 -9.25 -16.94 -2.34
C PHE A 366 -10.56 -17.63 -1.97
N GLN A 367 -10.58 -18.28 -0.82
CA GLN A 367 -11.72 -19.08 -0.34
C GLN A 367 -12.01 -18.71 1.12
N PHE A 368 -12.66 -17.55 1.32
CA PHE A 368 -13.06 -17.11 2.66
C PHE A 368 -14.07 -18.07 3.27
N ASN A 369 -13.76 -18.56 4.47
CA ASN A 369 -14.58 -19.51 5.19
C ASN A 369 -14.99 -18.95 6.56
N ARG A 370 -16.28 -18.56 6.70
CA ARG A 370 -16.83 -18.07 7.98
C ARG A 370 -16.72 -19.07 9.11
N ASN A 371 -16.77 -20.38 8.78
CA ASN A 371 -16.82 -21.46 9.74
C ASN A 371 -15.51 -22.25 9.80
N VAL A 372 -14.38 -21.59 9.55
CA VAL A 372 -13.07 -22.24 9.63
C VAL A 372 -12.85 -22.81 11.03
N LYS A 373 -12.41 -24.07 11.08
CA LYS A 373 -11.98 -24.67 12.35
C LYS A 373 -10.59 -24.17 12.68
N LEU A 374 -10.48 -23.28 13.66
CA LEU A 374 -9.21 -22.65 14.03
C LEU A 374 -8.12 -23.66 14.43
N SER A 375 -8.49 -24.81 14.95
CA SER A 375 -7.56 -25.90 15.29
C SER A 375 -6.85 -26.52 14.07
N THR A 376 -7.32 -26.25 12.84
CA THR A 376 -6.68 -26.75 11.63
C THR A 376 -5.62 -25.80 11.10
N LEU A 377 -5.50 -24.59 11.66
CA LEU A 377 -4.57 -23.58 11.21
C LEU A 377 -3.24 -23.67 11.96
N ARG A 378 -2.15 -23.54 11.23
CA ARG A 378 -0.78 -23.53 11.79
C ARG A 378 -0.41 -22.08 12.12
N VAL A 379 -0.58 -21.72 13.39
CA VAL A 379 -0.41 -20.36 13.89
C VAL A 379 0.88 -20.23 14.67
N GLY A 380 1.79 -19.35 14.24
CA GLY A 380 2.96 -18.94 14.99
C GLY A 380 2.65 -17.77 15.92
N VAL A 381 3.32 -17.69 17.06
CA VAL A 381 3.20 -16.58 18.01
C VAL A 381 4.59 -16.08 18.38
N ASP A 382 4.80 -14.77 18.14
CA ASP A 382 5.99 -14.03 18.58
C ASP A 382 5.88 -13.75 20.08
N PRO A 383 6.99 -13.74 20.85
CA PRO A 383 6.97 -13.42 22.28
C PRO A 383 6.34 -12.07 22.64
N ASN A 384 6.26 -11.13 21.70
CA ASN A 384 5.67 -9.81 21.91
C ASN A 384 4.22 -9.71 21.38
N ALA A 385 3.59 -10.82 21.01
CA ALA A 385 2.21 -10.83 20.55
C ALA A 385 1.25 -10.38 21.67
N PRO A 386 0.12 -9.71 21.33
CA PRO A 386 -0.88 -9.32 22.32
C PRO A 386 -1.46 -10.54 23.05
N LYS A 387 -1.20 -10.64 24.35
CA LYS A 387 -1.58 -11.81 25.18
C LYS A 387 -3.09 -12.07 25.12
N GLU A 388 -3.90 -11.03 25.24
CA GLU A 388 -5.37 -11.16 25.27
C GLU A 388 -5.91 -11.72 23.93
N LEU A 389 -5.32 -11.34 22.80
CA LEU A 389 -5.67 -11.92 21.50
C LEU A 389 -5.30 -13.40 21.43
N VAL A 390 -4.07 -13.73 21.83
CA VAL A 390 -3.54 -15.10 21.79
C VAL A 390 -4.35 -16.03 22.70
N ASP A 391 -4.69 -15.58 23.92
CA ASP A 391 -5.49 -16.35 24.85
C ASP A 391 -6.90 -16.59 24.32
N LYS A 392 -7.54 -15.57 23.70
CA LYS A 392 -8.85 -15.73 23.07
C LYS A 392 -8.81 -16.71 21.90
N LEU A 393 -7.78 -16.66 21.09
CA LEU A 393 -7.62 -17.63 19.99
C LEU A 393 -7.39 -19.06 20.50
N ARG A 394 -6.70 -19.25 21.65
CA ARG A 394 -6.58 -20.55 22.31
C ARG A 394 -7.93 -21.07 22.80
N GLU A 395 -8.73 -20.22 23.42
CA GLU A 395 -10.11 -20.56 23.84
C GLU A 395 -10.96 -21.01 22.61
N LEU A 396 -10.73 -20.40 21.45
CA LEU A 396 -11.41 -20.75 20.21
C LEU A 396 -10.78 -21.97 19.47
N GLY A 397 -9.80 -22.64 20.10
CA GLY A 397 -9.23 -23.88 19.61
C GLY A 397 -7.92 -23.78 18.83
N VAL A 398 -7.33 -22.59 18.69
CA VAL A 398 -5.98 -22.45 18.12
C VAL A 398 -4.95 -23.09 19.06
N GLN A 399 -4.02 -23.83 18.46
CA GLN A 399 -2.84 -24.33 19.18
C GLN A 399 -1.59 -23.63 18.63
N PRO A 400 -1.24 -22.44 19.14
CA PRO A 400 -0.17 -21.65 18.62
C PRO A 400 1.20 -22.25 18.96
N LYS A 401 2.14 -22.14 18.01
CA LYS A 401 3.53 -22.51 18.18
C LYS A 401 4.37 -21.26 18.43
N ASP A 402 5.23 -21.27 19.43
CA ASP A 402 6.21 -20.21 19.63
C ASP A 402 7.24 -20.23 18.48
N VAL A 403 7.44 -19.10 17.82
CA VAL A 403 8.23 -19.03 16.57
C VAL A 403 9.50 -18.19 16.70
N GLY A 404 9.85 -17.74 17.87
CA GLY A 404 11.04 -16.91 18.08
C GLY A 404 11.01 -15.57 17.34
N ALA A 405 12.16 -14.91 17.29
CA ALA A 405 12.28 -13.60 16.64
C ALA A 405 12.15 -13.71 15.11
N ARG A 406 11.40 -12.79 14.51
CA ARG A 406 11.25 -12.72 13.06
C ARG A 406 12.56 -12.38 12.35
N PRO A 407 12.75 -12.86 11.11
CA PRO A 407 13.95 -12.59 10.34
C PRO A 407 14.13 -11.10 10.03
N THR A 408 15.35 -10.64 10.16
CA THR A 408 15.76 -9.29 9.75
C THR A 408 17.04 -9.37 8.93
N VAL A 409 17.30 -8.33 8.15
CA VAL A 409 18.56 -8.12 7.43
C VAL A 409 18.98 -6.66 7.63
N PRO A 410 20.14 -6.41 8.23
CA PRO A 410 20.63 -5.03 8.41
C PRO A 410 20.86 -4.31 7.07
N GLY A 411 20.71 -3.00 7.06
CA GLY A 411 21.02 -2.17 5.89
C GLY A 411 19.96 -2.24 4.77
N MET A 412 18.73 -2.58 5.11
CA MET A 412 17.60 -2.58 4.18
C MET A 412 17.11 -1.17 3.78
N GLY A 413 17.60 -0.13 4.43
CA GLY A 413 17.34 1.32 4.25
C GLY A 413 16.43 1.74 3.10
N ALA A 414 16.80 2.79 2.46
CA ALA A 414 16.14 3.71 1.56
C ALA A 414 15.51 3.19 0.23
N GLY A 415 15.34 1.90 -0.03
CA GLY A 415 14.83 1.38 -1.31
C GLY A 415 13.51 2.01 -1.76
N LEU A 416 12.58 2.19 -0.83
CA LEU A 416 11.31 2.88 -1.03
C LEU A 416 11.50 4.36 -1.46
N GLY A 417 12.45 5.07 -0.86
CA GLY A 417 12.72 6.48 -1.19
C GLY A 417 13.29 6.66 -2.59
N ILE A 418 14.04 5.67 -3.11
CA ILE A 418 14.61 5.70 -4.46
C ILE A 418 13.52 5.52 -5.52
N GLU A 419 12.65 4.52 -5.35
CA GLU A 419 11.51 4.31 -6.25
C GLU A 419 10.56 5.52 -6.23
N GLY A 420 10.29 6.09 -5.06
CA GLY A 420 9.49 7.32 -4.94
C GLY A 420 10.14 8.53 -5.61
N ALA A 421 11.47 8.68 -5.50
CA ALA A 421 12.19 9.74 -6.20
C ALA A 421 12.08 9.58 -7.73
N ALA A 422 12.16 8.34 -8.23
CA ALA A 422 12.00 8.06 -9.65
C ALA A 422 10.57 8.33 -10.13
N ALA A 423 9.56 7.90 -9.37
CA ALA A 423 8.15 8.10 -9.71
C ALA A 423 7.74 9.58 -9.78
N PHE A 424 8.43 10.45 -9.04
CA PHE A 424 8.13 11.89 -8.97
C PHE A 424 9.22 12.77 -9.60
N ASP A 425 10.10 12.18 -10.41
CA ASP A 425 11.28 12.88 -10.93
C ASP A 425 10.93 14.14 -11.73
N GLU A 426 10.00 14.06 -12.66
CA GLU A 426 9.54 15.21 -13.46
C GLU A 426 8.91 16.31 -12.59
N TYR A 427 8.08 15.92 -11.61
CA TYR A 427 7.49 16.87 -10.67
C TYR A 427 8.56 17.60 -9.87
N VAL A 428 9.55 16.85 -9.34
CA VAL A 428 10.66 17.40 -8.57
C VAL A 428 11.52 18.33 -9.39
N GLN A 429 11.87 17.96 -10.63
CA GLN A 429 12.65 18.81 -11.54
C GLN A 429 11.92 20.12 -11.85
N ARG A 430 10.63 20.05 -12.15
CA ARG A 430 9.82 21.24 -12.42
C ARG A 430 9.76 22.16 -11.19
N LYS A 431 9.50 21.60 -10.00
CA LYS A 431 9.45 22.38 -8.76
C LYS A 431 10.80 22.99 -8.40
N ALA A 432 11.90 22.27 -8.57
CA ALA A 432 13.24 22.78 -8.35
C ALA A 432 13.52 24.00 -9.24
N LYS A 433 13.16 23.93 -10.52
CA LYS A 433 13.29 25.05 -11.45
C LYS A 433 12.43 26.26 -11.04
N GLU A 434 11.20 26.04 -10.59
CA GLU A 434 10.29 27.10 -10.11
C GLU A 434 10.86 27.88 -8.92
N VAL A 435 11.59 27.20 -8.01
CA VAL A 435 12.16 27.82 -6.80
C VAL A 435 13.66 28.10 -6.88
N GLY A 436 14.30 27.90 -8.04
CA GLY A 436 15.71 28.13 -8.24
C GLY A 436 16.64 27.18 -7.48
N LEU A 437 16.19 25.95 -7.15
CA LEU A 437 16.97 24.93 -6.46
C LEU A 437 17.79 24.11 -7.46
N ASP A 438 19.10 24.02 -7.23
CA ASP A 438 19.96 23.10 -7.98
C ASP A 438 19.90 21.69 -7.35
N LEU A 439 19.28 20.75 -8.03
CA LEU A 439 19.18 19.36 -7.58
C LEU A 439 20.53 18.64 -7.57
N ASN A 440 21.54 19.13 -8.28
CA ASN A 440 22.88 18.53 -8.32
C ASN A 440 23.76 19.03 -7.15
N ALA A 441 23.41 20.17 -6.56
CA ALA A 441 24.08 20.72 -5.39
C ALA A 441 23.57 20.16 -4.06
N LEU A 442 22.66 19.18 -4.08
CA LEU A 442 22.13 18.56 -2.85
C LEU A 442 23.24 17.82 -2.09
N PRO A 443 23.29 17.93 -0.75
CA PRO A 443 24.28 17.22 0.05
C PRO A 443 24.14 15.71 -0.15
N GLN A 444 25.27 15.04 -0.37
CA GLN A 444 25.30 13.58 -0.47
C GLN A 444 24.81 12.95 0.84
N PRO A 445 24.03 11.85 0.78
CA PRO A 445 23.57 11.17 1.98
C PRO A 445 24.77 10.67 2.79
N VAL A 446 24.75 10.89 4.08
CA VAL A 446 25.73 10.31 5.01
C VAL A 446 25.55 8.80 4.98
N ALA A 447 26.63 8.06 4.79
CA ALA A 447 26.61 6.60 4.73
C ALA A 447 25.94 6.01 5.98
N PRO A 448 25.04 5.01 5.85
CA PRO A 448 24.44 4.36 7.02
C PRO A 448 25.52 3.75 7.90
N GLY A 449 25.66 4.25 9.14
CA GLY A 449 26.62 3.77 10.12
C GLY A 449 27.76 4.72 10.45
N ALA A 450 27.90 5.88 9.80
CA ALA A 450 28.77 6.94 10.28
C ALA A 450 28.08 7.63 11.47
N ALA A 451 28.67 7.54 12.66
CA ALA A 451 28.26 8.36 13.79
C ALA A 451 28.36 9.83 13.37
N PRO A 452 27.42 10.71 13.78
CA PRO A 452 27.52 12.11 13.45
C PRO A 452 28.75 12.72 14.17
N GLY A 453 29.83 12.76 13.43
CA GLY A 453 30.95 13.61 13.80
C GLY A 453 30.46 15.06 13.66
N ALA A 454 30.32 15.76 14.77
CA ALA A 454 29.98 17.18 14.78
C ALA A 454 30.98 17.95 13.94
N ALA A 455 30.57 18.40 12.76
CA ALA A 455 31.30 19.41 12.02
C ALA A 455 31.23 20.72 12.81
N PRO A 456 32.35 21.41 13.08
CA PRO A 456 32.32 22.68 13.78
C PRO A 456 31.58 23.71 12.93
N GLY A 457 30.47 24.22 13.41
CA GLY A 457 29.74 25.32 12.76
C GLY A 457 28.40 24.98 12.13
N ALA A 458 27.88 23.76 12.30
CA ALA A 458 26.52 23.45 11.85
C ALA A 458 25.51 24.22 12.71
N ALA A 459 24.71 25.06 12.06
CA ALA A 459 23.56 25.69 12.68
C ALA A 459 22.62 24.61 13.23
N PRO A 460 21.91 24.84 14.37
CA PRO A 460 20.97 23.87 14.91
C PRO A 460 19.93 23.49 13.86
N ALA A 461 19.65 22.18 13.75
CA ALA A 461 18.64 21.67 12.85
C ALA A 461 17.33 22.44 13.10
N PRO A 462 16.65 22.93 12.04
CA PRO A 462 15.41 23.65 12.20
C PRO A 462 14.38 22.76 12.91
N SER A 463 13.74 23.32 13.94
CA SER A 463 12.67 22.68 14.68
C SER A 463 11.57 22.24 13.71
N SER A 464 11.03 21.03 13.91
CA SER A 464 9.85 20.57 13.18
C SER A 464 8.76 21.64 13.26
N SER A 465 8.15 21.96 12.11
CA SER A 465 6.96 22.81 12.10
C SER A 465 5.89 22.18 13.03
N ALA A 466 4.98 22.99 13.56
CA ALA A 466 3.89 22.54 14.43
C ALA A 466 3.05 21.38 13.82
N ASN A 467 3.25 21.10 12.54
CA ASN A 467 2.57 20.06 11.76
C ASN A 467 3.43 18.79 11.52
N GLY A 468 4.60 18.65 12.17
CA GLY A 468 5.42 17.44 12.06
C GLY A 468 6.12 17.25 10.70
N VAL A 469 6.01 18.18 9.77
CA VAL A 469 6.78 18.21 8.53
C VAL A 469 8.10 18.93 8.82
N PRO A 470 9.28 18.34 8.52
CA PRO A 470 10.53 19.06 8.66
C PRO A 470 10.47 20.37 7.87
N ALA A 471 10.63 21.49 8.55
CA ALA A 471 10.74 22.79 7.88
C ALA A 471 12.07 22.83 7.12
N ASN A 472 12.04 22.47 5.84
CA ASN A 472 13.10 22.85 4.92
C ASN A 472 12.74 24.24 4.37
N PRO A 473 13.46 25.31 4.78
CA PRO A 473 13.12 26.67 4.38
C PRO A 473 13.29 26.91 2.87
N MET A 474 13.84 25.94 2.13
CA MET A 474 14.06 25.99 0.68
C MET A 474 13.05 25.15 -0.11
N ALA A 475 12.17 24.41 0.54
CA ALA A 475 11.21 23.53 -0.14
C ALA A 475 9.81 24.15 -0.21
N PRO A 476 9.10 24.07 -1.35
CA PRO A 476 7.69 24.40 -1.43
C PRO A 476 6.87 23.61 -0.40
N ALA A 477 5.71 24.14 0.02
CA ALA A 477 4.86 23.51 1.03
C ALA A 477 4.47 22.05 0.69
N ASP A 478 4.33 21.76 -0.62
CA ASP A 478 3.98 20.44 -1.15
C ASP A 478 5.20 19.58 -1.51
N TRP A 479 6.40 20.02 -1.16
CA TRP A 479 7.62 19.31 -1.46
C TRP A 479 7.84 18.15 -0.49
N ASN A 480 8.07 16.95 -1.03
CA ASN A 480 8.41 15.80 -0.23
C ASN A 480 9.94 15.55 -0.21
N PRO A 481 10.64 15.77 0.91
CA PRO A 481 12.09 15.59 1.00
C PRO A 481 12.57 14.18 0.59
N ARG A 482 11.73 13.15 0.73
CA ARG A 482 12.09 11.78 0.33
C ARG A 482 12.36 11.68 -1.16
N PHE A 483 11.61 12.41 -1.99
CA PHE A 483 11.79 12.41 -3.44
C PHE A 483 13.12 13.03 -3.85
N VAL A 484 13.55 14.04 -3.11
CA VAL A 484 14.87 14.68 -3.33
C VAL A 484 16.01 13.77 -2.85
N ASN A 485 15.91 13.25 -1.63
CA ASN A 485 16.96 12.41 -1.04
C ASN A 485 17.18 11.10 -1.81
N GLY A 486 16.13 10.53 -2.39
CA GLY A 486 16.23 9.33 -3.22
C GLY A 486 17.10 9.51 -4.46
N ARG A 487 17.23 10.75 -4.98
CA ARG A 487 18.07 11.07 -6.16
C ARG A 487 19.57 11.00 -5.87
N THR A 488 19.98 11.12 -4.63
CA THR A 488 21.40 11.13 -4.23
C THR A 488 21.95 9.72 -3.93
N VAL A 489 21.12 8.69 -4.01
CA VAL A 489 21.54 7.31 -3.78
C VAL A 489 22.22 6.75 -5.03
N ARG A 490 23.42 6.18 -4.86
CA ARG A 490 24.14 5.57 -5.98
C ARG A 490 23.44 4.31 -6.48
N ALA A 491 23.50 4.06 -7.78
CA ALA A 491 22.93 2.84 -8.39
C ALA A 491 23.44 1.55 -7.72
N ILE A 492 24.73 1.49 -7.36
CA ILE A 492 25.29 0.34 -6.66
C ILE A 492 24.65 0.09 -5.29
N ASP A 493 24.33 1.15 -4.55
CA ASP A 493 23.69 1.03 -3.25
C ASP A 493 22.25 0.52 -3.39
N TYR A 494 21.52 0.96 -4.43
CA TYR A 494 20.19 0.42 -4.75
C TYR A 494 20.25 -1.07 -5.07
N VAL A 495 21.19 -1.50 -5.90
CA VAL A 495 21.37 -2.93 -6.20
C VAL A 495 21.71 -3.73 -4.94
N GLN A 496 22.55 -3.21 -4.05
CA GLN A 496 22.86 -3.86 -2.78
C GLN A 496 21.64 -3.96 -1.85
N ILE A 497 20.77 -2.94 -1.83
CA ILE A 497 19.50 -2.98 -1.09
C ILE A 497 18.60 -4.10 -1.65
N GLN A 498 18.45 -4.21 -2.97
CA GLN A 498 17.66 -5.28 -3.59
C GLN A 498 18.21 -6.68 -3.29
N ARG A 499 19.55 -6.85 -3.29
CA ARG A 499 20.19 -8.10 -2.89
C ARG A 499 19.91 -8.47 -1.43
N ARG A 500 19.97 -7.51 -0.51
CA ARG A 500 19.60 -7.71 0.91
C ARG A 500 18.12 -8.05 1.06
N ARG A 501 17.26 -7.40 0.27
CA ARG A 501 15.83 -7.70 0.23
C ARG A 501 15.57 -9.15 -0.20
N TYR A 502 16.29 -9.64 -1.21
CA TYR A 502 16.19 -11.03 -1.61
C TYR A 502 16.58 -12.00 -0.47
N VAL A 503 17.67 -11.69 0.26
CA VAL A 503 18.07 -12.48 1.44
C VAL A 503 16.96 -12.44 2.52
N LEU A 504 16.35 -11.29 2.75
CA LEU A 504 15.23 -11.16 3.68
C LEU A 504 14.03 -12.03 3.23
N ILE A 505 13.67 -12.00 1.96
CA ILE A 505 12.59 -12.81 1.38
C ILE A 505 12.87 -14.31 1.59
N ALA A 506 14.09 -14.77 1.31
CA ALA A 506 14.46 -16.17 1.51
C ALA A 506 14.36 -16.58 3.00
N LYS A 507 14.81 -15.74 3.91
CA LYS A 507 14.69 -15.99 5.35
C LYS A 507 13.24 -16.02 5.82
N TRP A 508 12.37 -15.15 5.27
CA TRP A 508 10.94 -15.15 5.59
C TRP A 508 10.22 -16.37 5.00
N ALA A 509 10.61 -16.82 3.81
CA ALA A 509 10.07 -18.04 3.23
C ALA A 509 10.38 -19.27 4.11
N GLU A 510 11.59 -19.35 4.66
CA GLU A 510 11.95 -20.40 5.63
C GLU A 510 11.20 -20.26 6.96
N TYR A 511 11.10 -19.06 7.50
CA TYR A 511 10.37 -18.77 8.74
C TYR A 511 8.87 -19.13 8.64
N MET A 512 8.24 -18.87 7.50
CA MET A 512 6.81 -19.09 7.27
C MET A 512 6.48 -20.48 6.69
N LYS A 513 7.44 -21.32 6.37
CA LYS A 513 7.22 -22.56 5.60
C LYS A 513 6.18 -23.51 6.23
N ASP A 514 6.16 -23.60 7.56
CA ASP A 514 5.27 -24.47 8.32
C ASP A 514 4.10 -23.73 8.96
N LEU A 515 3.90 -22.46 8.61
CA LEU A 515 2.87 -21.60 9.16
C LEU A 515 1.85 -21.20 8.10
N ASP A 516 0.59 -21.10 8.49
CA ASP A 516 -0.43 -20.43 7.71
C ASP A 516 -0.43 -18.92 8.00
N MET A 517 -0.13 -18.56 9.26
CA MET A 517 -0.05 -17.19 9.75
C MET A 517 0.78 -17.09 11.02
N PHE A 518 1.17 -15.86 11.38
CA PHE A 518 1.73 -15.60 12.71
C PHE A 518 1.15 -14.32 13.32
N ILE A 519 1.23 -14.21 14.64
CA ILE A 519 0.82 -13.06 15.42
C ILE A 519 2.04 -12.50 16.11
N GLY A 520 2.32 -11.23 15.89
CA GLY A 520 3.45 -10.52 16.47
C GLY A 520 3.08 -9.18 17.08
N ASN A 521 4.09 -8.35 17.34
CA ASN A 521 3.86 -6.98 17.78
C ASN A 521 3.36 -6.15 16.59
N PRO A 522 2.15 -5.57 16.65
CA PRO A 522 1.54 -4.83 15.55
C PRO A 522 2.44 -3.73 14.97
N GLN A 523 3.16 -3.00 15.82
CA GLN A 523 3.98 -1.87 15.42
C GLN A 523 5.26 -2.28 14.66
N SER A 524 5.82 -3.43 14.99
CA SER A 524 7.07 -3.89 14.42
C SER A 524 6.90 -4.75 13.16
N ASP A 525 5.67 -5.19 12.84
CA ASP A 525 5.39 -6.04 11.68
C ASP A 525 5.18 -5.25 10.38
N VAL A 526 4.87 -3.97 10.48
CA VAL A 526 4.54 -3.12 9.32
C VAL A 526 5.68 -3.06 8.30
N GLY A 527 6.90 -2.78 8.76
CA GLY A 527 8.07 -2.59 7.87
C GLY A 527 8.55 -3.86 7.17
N PRO A 528 8.94 -4.91 7.90
CA PRO A 528 9.44 -6.15 7.31
C PRO A 528 8.46 -6.81 6.35
N ASN A 529 7.19 -6.89 6.72
CA ASN A 529 6.15 -7.49 5.88
C ASN A 529 5.84 -6.67 4.61
N ALA A 530 6.05 -5.36 4.64
CA ALA A 530 5.95 -4.54 3.44
C ALA A 530 6.99 -4.96 2.41
N GLN A 531 8.22 -5.22 2.85
CA GLN A 531 9.35 -5.60 1.99
C GLN A 531 9.25 -7.03 1.46
N THR A 532 8.62 -7.94 2.18
CA THR A 532 8.52 -9.35 1.80
C THR A 532 7.24 -9.72 1.08
N GLY A 533 6.31 -8.78 0.92
CA GLY A 533 5.06 -9.00 0.19
C GLY A 533 3.96 -9.75 0.96
N HIS A 534 4.17 -10.15 2.22
CA HIS A 534 3.21 -10.93 3.01
C HIS A 534 1.91 -10.13 3.28
N PRO A 535 0.75 -10.80 3.28
CA PRO A 535 -0.52 -10.17 3.63
C PRO A 535 -0.63 -9.99 5.14
N CYS A 536 -1.45 -9.04 5.57
CA CYS A 536 -1.87 -8.98 6.96
C CYS A 536 -3.29 -8.42 7.12
N VAL A 537 -3.96 -8.83 8.17
CA VAL A 537 -5.25 -8.30 8.59
C VAL A 537 -5.10 -7.56 9.92
N VAL A 538 -5.66 -6.35 9.96
CA VAL A 538 -5.81 -5.58 11.20
C VAL A 538 -7.15 -5.92 11.82
N VAL A 539 -7.15 -6.23 13.12
CA VAL A 539 -8.36 -6.59 13.86
C VAL A 539 -8.39 -5.91 15.23
N PRO A 540 -9.46 -5.17 15.58
CA PRO A 540 -9.67 -4.69 16.94
C PRO A 540 -9.84 -5.88 17.89
N TYR A 541 -9.08 -5.92 19.01
CA TYR A 541 -9.10 -7.06 19.93
C TYR A 541 -9.45 -6.70 21.38
N LYS A 542 -9.29 -5.45 21.78
CA LYS A 542 -9.75 -4.93 23.07
C LYS A 542 -10.12 -3.46 22.99
N PHE A 543 -10.84 -2.98 23.98
CA PHE A 543 -11.21 -1.58 24.13
C PHE A 543 -10.54 -1.01 25.38
N ASP A 544 -9.64 -0.05 25.19
CA ASP A 544 -8.81 0.49 26.26
C ASP A 544 -8.31 1.89 25.92
N VAL A 545 -7.75 2.59 26.90
CA VAL A 545 -7.00 3.82 26.66
C VAL A 545 -5.67 3.48 25.99
N PRO A 546 -5.36 4.02 24.79
CA PRO A 546 -4.09 3.74 24.14
C PRO A 546 -2.92 4.18 25.01
N ARG A 547 -1.94 3.31 25.20
CA ARG A 547 -0.68 3.73 25.81
C ARG A 547 -0.03 4.76 24.90
N GLN A 548 0.35 5.91 25.47
CA GLN A 548 1.17 6.85 24.73
C GLN A 548 2.50 6.16 24.37
N GLN A 549 2.68 5.83 23.11
CA GLN A 549 4.00 5.47 22.61
C GLN A 549 4.79 6.78 22.50
N GLY A 550 5.85 6.90 23.24
CA GLY A 550 6.83 7.97 23.05
C GLY A 550 7.16 8.07 21.55
N ALA A 551 7.18 9.26 21.02
CA ALA A 551 7.59 9.54 19.65
C ALA A 551 8.85 8.74 19.34
N GLY A 552 8.83 7.92 18.31
CA GLY A 552 9.79 6.85 18.05
C GLY A 552 11.23 7.22 18.29
N GLY A 553 11.94 6.37 19.04
CA GLY A 553 13.39 6.19 19.01
C GLY A 553 14.26 7.41 19.35
N GLY A 554 13.97 8.12 20.43
CA GLY A 554 14.83 9.17 20.97
C GLY A 554 15.06 8.97 22.46
N THR A 555 16.32 9.01 22.87
CA THR A 555 16.83 8.93 24.24
C THR A 555 16.07 9.85 25.19
N ALA A 556 15.83 9.34 26.43
CA ALA A 556 15.41 10.03 27.66
C ALA A 556 14.49 11.25 27.51
N ALA A 557 13.24 11.08 27.92
CA ALA A 557 12.23 12.12 27.99
C ALA A 557 12.78 13.41 28.61
N ALA A 558 12.67 14.49 27.87
CA ALA A 558 12.92 15.83 28.38
C ALA A 558 11.92 16.12 29.53
N ALA A 559 12.42 16.62 30.64
CA ALA A 559 11.66 16.97 31.83
C ALA A 559 10.57 18.08 31.64
N ASN A 560 10.36 18.53 30.39
CA ASN A 560 9.40 19.56 29.98
C ASN A 560 8.39 19.07 28.91
N ALA A 561 8.13 17.76 28.82
CA ALA A 561 7.05 17.27 27.96
C ALA A 561 5.70 17.81 28.47
N PRO A 562 4.80 18.28 27.56
CA PRO A 562 3.45 18.66 27.97
C PRO A 562 2.77 17.46 28.66
N PRO A 563 1.86 17.74 29.62
CA PRO A 563 1.14 16.67 30.30
C PRO A 563 0.47 15.75 29.28
N PRO A 564 0.36 14.44 29.60
CA PRO A 564 -0.27 13.49 28.68
C PRO A 564 -1.67 13.99 28.33
N LEU A 565 -1.98 14.01 27.02
CA LEU A 565 -3.35 14.24 26.56
C LEU A 565 -4.26 13.21 27.22
N ASP A 566 -5.40 13.66 27.75
CA ASP A 566 -6.45 12.78 28.26
C ASP A 566 -7.02 11.98 27.08
N LEU A 567 -6.54 10.76 26.89
CA LEU A 567 -6.92 9.91 25.78
C LEU A 567 -8.18 9.13 26.14
N ALA A 568 -9.25 9.34 25.38
CA ALA A 568 -10.45 8.52 25.49
C ALA A 568 -10.15 7.06 25.13
N ALA A 569 -10.87 6.13 25.75
CA ALA A 569 -10.79 4.72 25.39
C ALA A 569 -11.23 4.51 23.94
N GLN A 570 -10.51 3.65 23.20
CA GLN A 570 -10.77 3.32 21.79
C GLN A 570 -10.40 1.85 21.52
N PRO A 571 -10.81 1.26 20.40
CA PRO A 571 -10.36 -0.07 20.03
C PRO A 571 -8.84 -0.12 19.86
N ILE A 572 -8.21 -1.10 20.48
CA ILE A 572 -6.81 -1.46 20.29
C ILE A 572 -6.75 -2.62 19.29
N CYS A 573 -5.93 -2.48 18.28
CA CYS A 573 -5.83 -3.45 17.19
C CYS A 573 -4.59 -4.32 17.28
N ALA A 574 -4.73 -5.54 16.82
CA ALA A 574 -3.64 -6.46 16.52
C ALA A 574 -3.48 -6.64 15.00
N VAL A 575 -2.35 -7.21 14.60
CA VAL A 575 -2.05 -7.57 13.22
C VAL A 575 -1.78 -9.07 13.15
N ILE A 576 -2.52 -9.77 12.30
CA ILE A 576 -2.29 -11.17 11.96
C ILE A 576 -1.65 -11.19 10.58
N VAL A 577 -0.43 -11.71 10.48
CA VAL A 577 0.34 -11.79 9.23
C VAL A 577 0.17 -13.18 8.63
N GLY A 578 -0.24 -13.25 7.37
CA GLY A 578 -0.39 -14.51 6.63
C GLY A 578 0.87 -14.92 5.91
N ASN A 579 1.00 -16.22 5.64
CA ASN A 579 1.89 -16.67 4.59
C ASN A 579 1.41 -16.13 3.24
N LEU A 580 2.30 -16.05 2.27
CA LEU A 580 1.99 -15.52 0.94
C LEU A 580 0.77 -16.25 0.34
N PHE A 581 -0.20 -15.48 -0.13
CA PHE A 581 -1.47 -15.94 -0.70
C PHE A 581 -2.41 -16.70 0.25
N ASN A 582 -2.18 -16.56 1.56
CA ASN A 582 -3.14 -17.00 2.60
C ASN A 582 -4.05 -15.85 3.06
N ASP A 583 -4.36 -14.91 2.17
CA ASP A 583 -5.29 -13.79 2.45
C ASP A 583 -6.63 -14.28 3.00
N ASP A 584 -7.17 -15.37 2.46
CA ASP A 584 -8.41 -15.99 2.91
C ASP A 584 -8.29 -16.63 4.30
N LYS A 585 -7.16 -17.27 4.60
CA LYS A 585 -6.97 -17.92 5.89
C LYS A 585 -6.88 -16.91 7.03
N ILE A 586 -6.12 -15.80 6.85
CA ILE A 586 -6.03 -14.77 7.88
C ILE A 586 -7.36 -14.05 8.08
N LEU A 587 -8.11 -13.78 7.01
CA LEU A 587 -9.44 -13.20 7.11
C LEU A 587 -10.41 -14.16 7.80
N SER A 588 -10.38 -15.45 7.48
CA SER A 588 -11.24 -16.46 8.11
C SER A 588 -10.94 -16.61 9.60
N ALA A 589 -9.67 -16.62 9.99
CA ALA A 589 -9.27 -16.69 11.39
C ALA A 589 -9.65 -15.43 12.18
N ALA A 590 -9.40 -14.26 11.62
CA ALA A 590 -9.78 -12.98 12.23
C ALA A 590 -11.30 -12.80 12.31
N HIS A 591 -12.06 -13.31 11.35
CA HIS A 591 -13.53 -13.32 11.40
C HIS A 591 -14.02 -14.17 12.58
N GLN A 592 -13.49 -15.39 12.75
CA GLN A 592 -13.85 -16.23 13.89
C GLN A 592 -13.54 -15.55 15.24
N PHE A 593 -12.45 -14.80 15.33
CA PHE A 593 -12.17 -13.98 16.50
C PHE A 593 -13.24 -12.88 16.69
N GLN A 594 -13.60 -12.15 15.62
CA GLN A 594 -14.55 -11.03 15.70
C GLN A 594 -15.96 -11.47 16.12
N VAL A 595 -16.48 -12.58 15.60
CA VAL A 595 -17.83 -13.05 15.95
C VAL A 595 -17.95 -13.56 17.40
N HIS A 596 -16.80 -13.77 18.07
CA HIS A 596 -16.75 -14.15 19.49
C HIS A 596 -16.29 -13.00 20.41
N THR A 597 -16.26 -11.77 19.88
CA THR A 597 -15.91 -10.55 20.62
C THR A 597 -16.84 -9.40 20.21
N ASP A 598 -16.84 -8.31 21.01
CA ASP A 598 -17.72 -7.14 20.76
C ASP A 598 -16.96 -5.84 20.45
N VAL A 599 -15.65 -5.88 20.35
CA VAL A 599 -14.82 -4.67 20.21
C VAL A 599 -15.12 -3.91 18.91
N HIS A 600 -15.29 -4.66 17.83
CA HIS A 600 -15.50 -4.10 16.48
C HIS A 600 -16.91 -3.51 16.28
N VAL A 601 -17.85 -3.76 17.17
CA VAL A 601 -19.22 -3.20 17.11
C VAL A 601 -19.34 -1.87 17.86
N ARG A 602 -18.30 -1.44 18.55
CA ARG A 602 -18.26 -0.13 19.21
C ARG A 602 -17.99 0.98 18.22
N HIS A 603 -18.58 2.15 18.46
CA HIS A 603 -18.51 3.29 17.56
C HIS A 603 -18.07 4.55 18.31
N PRO A 604 -17.32 5.47 17.66
CA PRO A 604 -17.05 6.77 18.24
C PRO A 604 -18.33 7.58 18.38
N VAL A 605 -18.44 8.36 19.43
CA VAL A 605 -19.53 9.31 19.64
C VAL A 605 -19.15 10.63 18.97
N LEU A 606 -19.85 11.03 17.87
CA LEU A 606 -19.58 12.19 17.04
C LEU A 606 -20.83 13.04 16.77
#